data_6d5db1630b77f61d1c65e2897701536b
#
_entry.id   6d5db1630b77f61d1c65e2897701536b
#
_cell.length_a   1.000
_cell.length_b   1.000
_cell.length_c   1.000
_cell.angle_alpha   90.00
_cell.angle_beta   90.00
_cell.angle_gamma   90.00
#
_symmetry.space_group_name_H-M   'P 1'
#
loop_
_entity.id
_entity.type
_entity.pdbx_description
1 polymer ?
#
loop_
_entity_poly.entity_id
_entity_poly.type
_entity_poly.pdbx_seq_one_letter_code
_entity_poly.pdbx_strand_id
1 'polypeptide(L)'
;HLRAVIEQAHAEDGEVLLVSWHNIDEKSGEVLLDSYAPRIFRRREGRHYVGRVHEELRDADETAPPSRIIASEMLTLVHTGYSAALTREKGERNLRLLLEEAKHTEHPERCWRYLAETYDNLDDERMAERYALLDIALGRRSVVYASSCWRILLRIYGGQPLLREKYLAVAERGAKEFPELPEMHAEYAEALAAFHRYEEAIAAAETALAANPPETGTDRSLFTAEMCAEIRRRVGIWHHIAARAKVLRISAAVFVRDDARDMETWLANTAVYADERIVIDTGSQDGTRALAEKAGAKVVDFAWQDDFAAARNAAINAVSGDWAAVLDADESFFDPSEVRAYLAMVDV
;
A
#
# COMPACT_ATOMS: atom_id res chain seq x y z
N HIS A 1 34.96 -19.54 20.14
CA HIS A 1 33.57 -18.99 20.10
C HIS A 1 32.53 -20.09 19.87
N LEU A 2 32.64 -20.95 18.84
CA LEU A 2 31.62 -21.96 18.52
C LEU A 2 31.31 -22.91 19.72
N ARG A 3 32.33 -23.39 20.41
CA ARG A 3 32.13 -24.27 21.58
C ARG A 3 31.34 -23.57 22.69
N ALA A 4 31.68 -22.32 23.01
CA ALA A 4 30.99 -21.55 24.04
C ALA A 4 29.51 -21.32 23.68
N VAL A 5 29.21 -21.03 22.40
CA VAL A 5 27.82 -20.88 21.93
C VAL A 5 27.02 -22.18 22.02
N ILE A 6 27.66 -23.33 21.72
CA ILE A 6 27.02 -24.64 21.85
C ILE A 6 26.81 -24.99 23.36
N GLU A 7 27.75 -24.67 24.22
CA GLU A 7 27.63 -24.86 25.67
C GLU A 7 26.51 -24.02 26.26
N GLN A 8 26.41 -22.76 25.84
CA GLN A 8 25.29 -21.87 26.20
C GLN A 8 23.95 -22.43 25.71
N ALA A 9 23.87 -22.84 24.46
CA ALA A 9 22.66 -23.44 23.91
C ALA A 9 22.25 -24.72 24.68
N HIS A 10 23.22 -25.52 25.07
CA HIS A 10 22.95 -26.67 25.92
C HIS A 10 22.42 -26.30 27.31
N ALA A 11 22.99 -25.26 27.94
CA ALA A 11 22.53 -24.77 29.24
C ALA A 11 21.11 -24.21 29.19
N GLU A 12 20.70 -23.63 28.05
CA GLU A 12 19.39 -23.07 27.79
C GLU A 12 18.40 -24.06 27.16
N ASP A 13 18.79 -25.33 27.02
CA ASP A 13 18.04 -26.39 26.33
C ASP A 13 17.66 -26.02 24.87
N GLY A 14 18.54 -25.30 24.22
CA GLY A 14 18.40 -24.90 22.82
C GLY A 14 18.66 -26.07 21.87
N GLU A 15 17.87 -26.10 20.79
CA GLU A 15 17.95 -27.15 19.79
C GLU A 15 18.34 -26.67 18.41
N VAL A 16 18.02 -25.41 18.10
CA VAL A 16 18.38 -24.75 16.85
C VAL A 16 19.03 -23.42 17.17
N LEU A 17 20.22 -23.20 16.63
CA LEU A 17 20.92 -21.93 16.73
C LEU A 17 20.71 -21.12 15.44
N LEU A 18 20.16 -19.94 15.59
CA LEU A 18 20.19 -18.92 14.56
C LEU A 18 21.53 -18.19 14.66
N VAL A 19 22.29 -18.22 13.59
CA VAL A 19 23.55 -17.49 13.47
C VAL A 19 23.33 -16.24 12.63
N SER A 20 24.02 -15.15 12.95
CA SER A 20 24.04 -13.95 12.10
C SER A 20 24.53 -14.32 10.70
N TRP A 21 23.81 -13.87 9.68
CA TRP A 21 24.10 -14.19 8.27
C TRP A 21 24.20 -12.92 7.45
N HIS A 22 25.44 -12.60 7.04
CA HIS A 22 25.74 -11.47 6.21
C HIS A 22 25.90 -11.90 4.75
N ASN A 23 25.00 -11.45 3.88
CA ASN A 23 25.19 -11.51 2.45
C ASN A 23 26.07 -10.34 2.04
N ILE A 24 27.24 -10.61 1.52
CA ILE A 24 28.18 -9.59 1.07
C ILE A 24 28.36 -9.65 -0.45
N ASP A 25 28.51 -8.50 -1.06
CA ASP A 25 28.97 -8.40 -2.44
C ASP A 25 30.42 -8.86 -2.51
N GLU A 26 30.70 -9.85 -3.35
CA GLU A 26 32.02 -10.45 -3.46
C GLU A 26 33.12 -9.47 -3.91
N LYS A 27 32.73 -8.44 -4.67
CA LYS A 27 33.68 -7.46 -5.24
C LYS A 27 33.93 -6.27 -4.33
N SER A 28 32.86 -5.71 -3.76
CA SER A 28 32.94 -4.51 -2.89
C SER A 28 33.16 -4.86 -1.42
N GLY A 29 32.80 -6.07 -0.98
CA GLY A 29 32.77 -6.46 0.41
C GLY A 29 31.62 -5.81 1.21
N GLU A 30 30.71 -5.10 0.53
CA GLU A 30 29.55 -4.45 1.14
C GLU A 30 28.54 -5.46 1.61
N VAL A 31 27.97 -5.25 2.80
CA VAL A 31 26.88 -6.09 3.31
C VAL A 31 25.58 -5.71 2.62
N LEU A 32 25.11 -6.60 1.75
CA LEU A 32 23.86 -6.42 0.99
C LEU A 32 22.62 -6.77 1.81
N LEU A 33 22.74 -7.75 2.70
CA LEU A 33 21.66 -8.19 3.57
C LEU A 33 22.24 -8.75 4.85
N ASP A 34 21.68 -8.33 5.96
CA ASP A 34 21.95 -8.85 7.30
C ASP A 34 20.71 -9.54 7.84
N SER A 35 20.83 -10.79 8.23
CA SER A 35 19.72 -11.61 8.73
C SER A 35 20.23 -12.72 9.65
N TYR A 36 19.31 -13.54 10.14
CA TYR A 36 19.64 -14.75 10.89
C TYR A 36 19.26 -15.99 10.10
N ALA A 37 20.08 -17.04 10.21
CA ALA A 37 19.80 -18.32 9.56
C ALA A 37 19.99 -19.50 10.55
N PRO A 38 19.08 -20.49 10.53
CA PRO A 38 19.26 -21.73 11.27
C PRO A 38 20.34 -22.58 10.58
N ARG A 39 21.53 -22.66 11.19
CA ARG A 39 22.66 -23.37 10.60
C ARG A 39 23.29 -24.42 11.53
N ILE A 40 22.96 -24.36 12.80
CA ILE A 40 23.47 -25.30 13.80
C ILE A 40 22.28 -25.85 14.56
N PHE A 41 22.17 -27.16 14.65
CA PHE A 41 21.07 -27.83 15.33
C PHE A 41 21.54 -29.10 16.05
N ARG A 42 20.82 -29.44 17.14
CA ARG A 42 21.06 -30.68 17.88
C ARG A 42 20.64 -31.85 17.00
N ARG A 43 21.52 -32.83 16.87
CA ARG A 43 21.22 -34.08 16.16
C ARG A 43 20.14 -34.85 16.89
N ARG A 44 19.05 -35.17 16.18
CA ARG A 44 17.99 -36.08 16.62
C ARG A 44 17.78 -37.16 15.57
N GLU A 45 17.40 -38.37 16.02
CA GLU A 45 17.01 -39.41 15.11
C GLU A 45 15.75 -39.01 14.35
N GLY A 46 15.72 -39.25 13.03
CA GLY A 46 14.60 -38.88 12.17
C GLY A 46 14.52 -37.40 11.77
N ARG A 47 15.39 -36.52 12.31
CA ARG A 47 15.48 -35.13 11.88
C ARG A 47 16.07 -35.05 10.48
N HIS A 48 15.34 -34.39 9.53
CA HIS A 48 15.72 -34.34 8.13
C HIS A 48 15.26 -33.04 7.49
N TYR A 49 15.83 -32.70 6.32
CA TYR A 49 15.38 -31.57 5.51
C TYR A 49 14.25 -32.00 4.56
N VAL A 50 13.24 -31.15 4.43
CA VAL A 50 12.12 -31.27 3.46
C VAL A 50 12.11 -30.05 2.54
N GLY A 51 11.62 -30.24 1.30
CA GLY A 51 11.61 -29.23 0.27
C GLY A 51 12.80 -29.35 -0.69
N ARG A 52 12.55 -29.08 -2.00
CA ARG A 52 13.60 -29.09 -3.04
C ARG A 52 14.39 -27.79 -3.08
N VAL A 53 13.76 -26.72 -2.64
CA VAL A 53 14.30 -25.37 -2.51
C VAL A 53 13.71 -24.76 -1.25
N HIS A 54 14.47 -23.91 -0.54
CA HIS A 54 14.09 -23.34 0.76
C HIS A 54 13.77 -24.45 1.79
N GLU A 55 14.71 -25.37 1.92
CA GLU A 55 14.59 -26.55 2.73
C GLU A 55 14.30 -26.20 4.21
N GLU A 56 13.29 -26.85 4.77
CA GLU A 56 12.92 -26.74 6.19
C GLU A 56 13.42 -27.96 6.94
N LEU A 57 14.00 -27.73 8.12
CA LEU A 57 14.39 -28.79 9.03
C LEU A 57 13.15 -29.30 9.78
N ARG A 58 12.86 -30.61 9.69
CA ARG A 58 11.72 -31.25 10.37
C ARG A 58 12.16 -32.45 11.17
N ASP A 59 11.44 -32.74 12.22
CA ASP A 59 11.52 -33.97 12.97
C ASP A 59 10.54 -35.00 12.39
N ALA A 60 10.88 -36.28 12.43
CA ALA A 60 10.01 -37.35 11.95
C ALA A 60 8.72 -37.47 12.77
N ASP A 61 8.76 -37.07 14.03
CA ASP A 61 7.61 -36.98 14.91
C ASP A 61 7.03 -35.57 14.83
N GLU A 62 5.98 -35.39 14.01
CA GLU A 62 5.28 -34.11 13.86
C GLU A 62 4.53 -33.69 15.14
N THR A 63 4.37 -34.58 16.11
CA THR A 63 3.75 -34.31 17.43
C THR A 63 4.76 -33.80 18.45
N ALA A 64 6.05 -33.85 18.14
CA ALA A 64 7.08 -33.32 19.00
C ALA A 64 6.91 -31.81 19.27
N PRO A 65 7.21 -31.34 20.47
CA PRO A 65 7.17 -29.92 20.75
C PRO A 65 8.15 -29.18 19.83
N PRO A 66 7.79 -27.93 19.40
CA PRO A 66 8.63 -27.16 18.51
C PRO A 66 10.02 -26.97 19.09
N SER A 67 11.05 -27.08 18.26
CA SER A 67 12.44 -26.93 18.66
C SER A 67 12.67 -25.57 19.30
N ARG A 68 13.32 -25.51 20.44
CA ARG A 68 13.72 -24.26 21.09
C ARG A 68 14.82 -23.58 20.28
N ILE A 69 14.53 -22.41 19.76
CA ILE A 69 15.43 -21.62 18.92
C ILE A 69 16.17 -20.61 19.79
N ILE A 70 17.50 -20.53 19.63
CA ILE A 70 18.34 -19.53 20.28
C ILE A 70 19.08 -18.73 19.21
N ALA A 71 18.97 -17.41 19.26
CA ALA A 71 19.76 -16.52 18.40
C ALA A 71 21.13 -16.25 19.05
N SER A 72 22.18 -16.23 18.24
CA SER A 72 23.54 -15.90 18.68
C SER A 72 24.21 -14.93 17.71
N GLU A 73 24.58 -13.77 18.24
CA GLU A 73 25.41 -12.78 17.52
C GLU A 73 26.90 -13.12 17.58
N MET A 74 27.29 -14.08 18.41
CA MET A 74 28.71 -14.48 18.55
C MET A 74 29.26 -15.25 17.35
N LEU A 75 28.38 -15.70 16.45
CA LEU A 75 28.74 -16.42 15.24
C LEU A 75 28.13 -15.70 14.03
N THR A 76 29.00 -15.28 13.14
CA THR A 76 28.60 -14.66 11.87
C THR A 76 28.96 -15.57 10.71
N LEU A 77 27.99 -15.89 9.88
CA LEU A 77 28.19 -16.62 8.63
C LEU A 77 28.22 -15.60 7.50
N VAL A 78 29.29 -15.62 6.73
CA VAL A 78 29.45 -14.77 5.55
C VAL A 78 29.06 -15.56 4.31
N HIS A 79 28.18 -15.00 3.50
CA HIS A 79 27.71 -15.58 2.25
C HIS A 79 28.02 -14.65 1.07
N THR A 80 28.82 -15.11 0.12
CA THR A 80 29.32 -14.32 -1.03
C THR A 80 28.61 -14.63 -2.35
N GLY A 81 27.57 -15.45 -2.33
CA GLY A 81 26.92 -15.99 -3.54
C GLY A 81 25.91 -15.07 -4.23
N TYR A 82 25.84 -13.77 -3.91
CA TYR A 82 24.92 -12.82 -4.51
C TYR A 82 25.65 -11.89 -5.49
N SER A 83 25.52 -12.16 -6.79
CA SER A 83 25.74 -11.17 -7.84
C SER A 83 24.50 -11.09 -8.72
N ALA A 84 24.23 -9.94 -9.34
CA ALA A 84 23.02 -9.74 -10.17
C ALA A 84 22.88 -10.80 -11.28
N ALA A 85 23.98 -11.22 -11.92
CA ALA A 85 23.95 -12.24 -12.96
C ALA A 85 23.61 -13.64 -12.41
N LEU A 86 24.14 -14.01 -11.24
CA LEU A 86 23.86 -15.30 -10.60
C LEU A 86 22.44 -15.36 -10.00
N THR A 87 21.85 -14.21 -9.67
CA THR A 87 20.52 -14.14 -9.09
C THR A 87 19.46 -14.60 -10.07
N ARG A 88 19.52 -14.19 -11.34
CA ARG A 88 18.55 -14.59 -12.37
C ARG A 88 18.64 -16.09 -12.69
N GLU A 89 19.84 -16.63 -12.91
CA GLU A 89 20.04 -18.06 -13.18
C GLU A 89 19.56 -18.93 -12.00
N LYS A 90 19.87 -18.51 -10.77
CA LYS A 90 19.36 -19.16 -9.57
C LYS A 90 17.83 -19.07 -9.46
N GLY A 91 17.24 -17.93 -9.80
CA GLY A 91 15.79 -17.72 -9.85
C GLY A 91 15.11 -18.68 -10.82
N GLU A 92 15.59 -18.77 -12.04
CA GLU A 92 15.06 -19.69 -13.09
C GLU A 92 15.18 -21.17 -12.67
N ARG A 93 16.32 -21.55 -12.08
CA ARG A 93 16.50 -22.89 -11.51
C ARG A 93 15.52 -23.17 -10.38
N ASN A 94 15.40 -22.25 -9.43
CA ASN A 94 14.52 -22.39 -8.26
C ASN A 94 13.05 -22.46 -8.70
N LEU A 95 12.64 -21.63 -9.65
CA LEU A 95 11.28 -21.67 -10.23
C LEU A 95 10.93 -23.05 -10.77
N ARG A 96 11.82 -23.64 -11.56
CA ARG A 96 11.60 -24.98 -12.11
C ARG A 96 11.43 -26.02 -10.98
N LEU A 97 12.28 -25.98 -9.96
CA LEU A 97 12.22 -26.91 -8.84
C LEU A 97 10.95 -26.73 -8.00
N LEU A 98 10.55 -25.50 -7.72
CA LEU A 98 9.30 -25.19 -6.99
C LEU A 98 8.05 -25.62 -7.75
N LEU A 99 8.01 -25.39 -9.08
CA LEU A 99 6.89 -25.82 -9.91
C LEU A 99 6.78 -27.35 -9.97
N GLU A 100 7.89 -28.06 -10.01
CA GLU A 100 7.90 -29.53 -9.94
C GLU A 100 7.50 -30.03 -8.55
N GLU A 101 7.92 -29.38 -7.49
CA GLU A 101 7.51 -29.73 -6.12
C GLU A 101 6.00 -29.52 -5.94
N ALA A 102 5.47 -28.36 -6.36
CA ALA A 102 4.05 -28.03 -6.27
C ALA A 102 3.13 -29.01 -7.02
N LYS A 103 3.61 -29.67 -8.10
CA LYS A 103 2.85 -30.69 -8.84
C LYS A 103 2.76 -32.02 -8.13
N HIS A 104 3.74 -32.37 -7.28
CA HIS A 104 3.90 -33.71 -6.74
C HIS A 104 3.66 -33.76 -5.22
N THR A 105 3.54 -32.62 -4.54
CA THR A 105 3.25 -32.57 -3.11
C THR A 105 1.74 -32.61 -2.84
N GLU A 106 1.36 -33.20 -1.73
CA GLU A 106 -0.02 -33.14 -1.20
C GLU A 106 -0.37 -31.73 -0.67
N HIS A 107 0.64 -30.87 -0.47
CA HIS A 107 0.54 -29.55 0.11
C HIS A 107 1.17 -28.46 -0.78
N PRO A 108 0.62 -28.19 -2.00
CA PRO A 108 1.18 -27.21 -2.93
C PRO A 108 1.19 -25.78 -2.38
N GLU A 109 0.31 -25.48 -1.41
CA GLU A 109 0.24 -24.20 -0.71
C GLU A 109 1.55 -23.81 0.00
N ARG A 110 2.39 -24.77 0.34
CA ARG A 110 3.72 -24.53 0.93
C ARG A 110 4.70 -23.87 -0.05
N CYS A 111 4.46 -24.05 -1.35
CA CYS A 111 5.28 -23.46 -2.41
C CYS A 111 4.83 -22.05 -2.79
N TRP A 112 3.61 -21.61 -2.45
CA TRP A 112 3.03 -20.39 -3.03
C TRP A 112 3.82 -19.13 -2.69
N ARG A 113 4.23 -18.94 -1.45
CA ARG A 113 5.08 -17.82 -1.05
C ARG A 113 6.39 -17.81 -1.84
N TYR A 114 7.08 -18.93 -1.88
CA TYR A 114 8.35 -19.05 -2.60
C TYR A 114 8.21 -18.87 -4.12
N LEU A 115 7.09 -19.30 -4.69
CA LEU A 115 6.76 -19.03 -6.08
C LEU A 115 6.50 -17.54 -6.32
N ALA A 116 5.76 -16.88 -5.43
CA ALA A 116 5.55 -15.43 -5.51
C ALA A 116 6.87 -14.67 -5.47
N GLU A 117 7.73 -14.94 -4.47
CA GLU A 117 9.05 -14.33 -4.33
C GLU A 117 9.96 -14.61 -5.53
N THR A 118 9.91 -15.83 -6.08
CA THR A 118 10.75 -16.21 -7.23
C THR A 118 10.29 -15.51 -8.51
N TYR A 119 8.98 -15.44 -8.76
CA TYR A 119 8.44 -14.70 -9.91
C TYR A 119 8.69 -13.20 -9.79
N ASP A 120 8.59 -12.64 -8.58
CA ASP A 120 8.92 -11.25 -8.30
C ASP A 120 10.39 -10.93 -8.62
N ASN A 121 11.31 -11.79 -8.19
CA ASN A 121 12.74 -11.68 -8.49
C ASN A 121 13.08 -11.88 -9.99
N LEU A 122 12.17 -12.46 -10.75
CA LEU A 122 12.29 -12.65 -12.21
C LEU A 122 11.52 -11.61 -13.02
N ASP A 123 10.97 -10.59 -12.37
CA ASP A 123 10.17 -9.51 -12.96
C ASP A 123 8.86 -9.98 -13.64
N ASP A 124 8.34 -11.17 -13.29
CA ASP A 124 7.01 -11.62 -13.72
C ASP A 124 5.95 -11.23 -12.69
N GLU A 125 5.57 -9.94 -12.71
CA GLU A 125 4.59 -9.37 -11.78
C GLU A 125 3.24 -10.08 -11.81
N ARG A 126 2.79 -10.56 -12.98
CA ARG A 126 1.50 -11.25 -13.12
C ARG A 126 1.48 -12.57 -12.35
N MET A 127 2.55 -13.35 -12.43
CA MET A 127 2.64 -14.61 -11.71
C MET A 127 2.97 -14.39 -10.23
N ALA A 128 3.77 -13.37 -9.91
CA ALA A 128 4.02 -12.95 -8.54
C ALA A 128 2.73 -12.54 -7.83
N GLU A 129 1.89 -11.67 -8.45
CA GLU A 129 0.55 -11.31 -7.95
C GLU A 129 -0.31 -12.55 -7.70
N ARG A 130 -0.39 -13.44 -8.69
CA ARG A 130 -1.20 -14.66 -8.59
C ARG A 130 -0.83 -15.50 -7.37
N TYR A 131 0.44 -15.81 -7.19
CA TYR A 131 0.87 -16.67 -6.09
C TYR A 131 0.85 -15.96 -4.74
N ALA A 132 1.11 -14.66 -4.71
CA ALA A 132 0.97 -13.85 -3.51
C ALA A 132 -0.49 -13.84 -3.02
N LEU A 133 -1.47 -13.67 -3.92
CA LEU A 133 -2.89 -13.72 -3.57
C LEU A 133 -3.31 -15.10 -3.04
N LEU A 134 -2.78 -16.18 -3.61
CA LEU A 134 -3.02 -17.54 -3.10
C LEU A 134 -2.45 -17.73 -1.70
N ASP A 135 -1.23 -17.24 -1.45
CA ASP A 135 -0.58 -17.37 -0.15
C ASP A 135 -1.31 -16.58 0.95
N ILE A 136 -1.65 -15.31 0.70
CA ILE A 136 -2.34 -14.49 1.69
C ILE A 136 -3.79 -14.96 1.98
N ALA A 137 -4.40 -15.72 1.07
CA ALA A 137 -5.71 -16.32 1.30
C ALA A 137 -5.69 -17.43 2.37
N LEU A 138 -4.51 -17.98 2.69
CA LEU A 138 -4.32 -18.94 3.79
C LEU A 138 -4.38 -18.28 5.18
N GLY A 139 -4.38 -16.96 5.24
CA GLY A 139 -4.24 -16.19 6.47
C GLY A 139 -2.79 -16.12 6.97
N ARG A 140 -2.58 -15.40 8.06
CA ARG A 140 -1.26 -15.26 8.68
C ARG A 140 -0.78 -16.60 9.23
N ARG A 141 0.42 -16.97 8.83
CA ARG A 141 1.09 -18.17 9.30
C ARG A 141 2.28 -17.82 10.20
N SER A 142 2.60 -18.68 11.15
CA SER A 142 3.80 -18.55 11.97
C SER A 142 5.03 -19.06 11.21
N VAL A 143 5.37 -18.37 10.13
CA VAL A 143 6.54 -18.66 9.29
C VAL A 143 7.42 -17.42 9.15
N VAL A 144 8.70 -17.64 8.90
CA VAL A 144 9.64 -16.55 8.64
C VAL A 144 9.22 -15.80 7.38
N TYR A 145 9.20 -14.46 7.42
CA TYR A 145 8.78 -13.59 6.32
C TYR A 145 7.32 -13.81 5.86
N ALA A 146 6.40 -14.04 6.80
CA ALA A 146 4.97 -14.17 6.51
C ALA A 146 4.39 -12.94 5.78
N SER A 147 5.02 -11.77 5.96
CA SER A 147 4.62 -10.52 5.29
C SER A 147 5.09 -10.39 3.84
N SER A 148 5.97 -11.28 3.33
CA SER A 148 6.61 -11.06 2.02
C SER A 148 5.62 -10.98 0.85
N CYS A 149 4.59 -11.81 0.84
CA CYS A 149 3.55 -11.75 -0.20
C CYS A 149 2.75 -10.43 -0.18
N TRP A 150 2.53 -9.86 1.01
CA TRP A 150 1.92 -8.55 1.15
C TRP A 150 2.80 -7.45 0.57
N ARG A 151 4.11 -7.48 0.87
CA ARG A 151 5.09 -6.52 0.32
C ARG A 151 5.17 -6.59 -1.20
N ILE A 152 5.12 -7.80 -1.78
CA ILE A 152 5.07 -7.99 -3.24
C ILE A 152 3.83 -7.30 -3.84
N LEU A 153 2.65 -7.52 -3.25
CA LEU A 153 1.42 -6.90 -3.75
C LEU A 153 1.42 -5.39 -3.58
N LEU A 154 1.91 -4.87 -2.45
CA LEU A 154 2.04 -3.43 -2.21
C LEU A 154 2.96 -2.78 -3.23
N ARG A 155 4.11 -3.42 -3.56
CA ARG A 155 5.01 -2.95 -4.60
C ARG A 155 4.35 -2.96 -5.98
N ILE A 156 3.64 -4.03 -6.34
CA ILE A 156 2.98 -4.16 -7.65
C ILE A 156 1.87 -3.12 -7.81
N TYR A 157 1.06 -2.87 -6.77
CA TYR A 157 -0.10 -1.99 -6.87
C TYR A 157 0.23 -0.52 -6.61
N GLY A 158 1.18 -0.23 -5.71
CA GLY A 158 1.47 1.13 -5.22
C GLY A 158 1.98 2.10 -6.29
N GLY A 159 2.62 1.61 -7.36
CA GLY A 159 3.11 2.45 -8.45
C GLY A 159 2.10 2.67 -9.60
N GLN A 160 0.87 2.13 -9.51
CA GLN A 160 -0.07 2.09 -10.63
C GLN A 160 -1.40 2.78 -10.30
N PRO A 161 -1.69 3.97 -10.87
CA PRO A 161 -2.91 4.71 -10.58
C PRO A 161 -4.20 3.91 -10.82
N LEU A 162 -4.21 3.05 -11.83
CA LEU A 162 -5.37 2.20 -12.16
C LEU A 162 -5.61 1.08 -11.14
N LEU A 163 -4.65 0.78 -10.26
CA LEU A 163 -4.73 -0.25 -9.23
C LEU A 163 -4.88 0.32 -7.82
N ARG A 164 -5.14 1.64 -7.69
CA ARG A 164 -5.22 2.32 -6.40
C ARG A 164 -6.21 1.68 -5.42
N GLU A 165 -7.36 1.14 -5.91
CA GLU A 165 -8.32 0.43 -5.07
C GLU A 165 -7.77 -0.89 -4.52
N LYS A 166 -7.07 -1.66 -5.37
CA LYS A 166 -6.37 -2.88 -4.94
C LYS A 166 -5.27 -2.55 -3.94
N TYR A 167 -4.51 -1.47 -4.20
CA TYR A 167 -3.47 -0.99 -3.31
C TYR A 167 -4.02 -0.67 -1.93
N LEU A 168 -5.09 0.13 -1.85
CA LEU A 168 -5.75 0.48 -0.59
C LEU A 168 -6.25 -0.77 0.16
N ALA A 169 -6.92 -1.68 -0.54
CA ALA A 169 -7.45 -2.91 0.07
C ALA A 169 -6.34 -3.81 0.64
N VAL A 170 -5.22 -3.95 -0.07
CA VAL A 170 -4.08 -4.76 0.40
C VAL A 170 -3.36 -4.05 1.55
N ALA A 171 -3.13 -2.74 1.44
CA ALA A 171 -2.45 -1.96 2.48
C ALA A 171 -3.24 -1.94 3.80
N GLU A 172 -4.56 -1.72 3.75
CA GLU A 172 -5.44 -1.78 4.92
C GLU A 172 -5.40 -3.15 5.61
N ARG A 173 -5.50 -4.22 4.82
CA ARG A 173 -5.43 -5.59 5.36
C ARG A 173 -4.05 -5.90 5.91
N GLY A 174 -2.98 -5.51 5.20
CA GLY A 174 -1.60 -5.70 5.63
C GLY A 174 -1.32 -5.03 6.98
N ALA A 175 -1.76 -3.78 7.16
CA ALA A 175 -1.62 -3.06 8.43
C ALA A 175 -2.40 -3.72 9.58
N LYS A 176 -3.55 -4.33 9.30
CA LYS A 176 -4.33 -5.09 10.29
C LYS A 176 -3.70 -6.44 10.64
N GLU A 177 -3.12 -7.12 9.65
CA GLU A 177 -2.52 -8.45 9.81
C GLU A 177 -1.16 -8.40 10.51
N PHE A 178 -0.40 -7.32 10.27
CA PHE A 178 0.95 -7.08 10.81
C PHE A 178 1.03 -5.72 11.51
N PRO A 179 0.28 -5.51 12.61
CA PRO A 179 0.24 -4.23 13.30
C PRO A 179 1.59 -3.83 13.92
N GLU A 180 2.50 -4.78 14.09
CA GLU A 180 3.86 -4.56 14.59
C GLU A 180 4.84 -4.05 13.52
N LEU A 181 4.49 -4.13 12.22
CA LEU A 181 5.39 -3.74 11.12
C LEU A 181 5.10 -2.30 10.67
N PRO A 182 5.99 -1.33 10.96
CA PRO A 182 5.79 0.08 10.61
C PRO A 182 5.53 0.32 9.13
N GLU A 183 6.24 -0.42 8.25
CA GLU A 183 6.10 -0.29 6.82
C GLU A 183 4.70 -0.63 6.32
N MET A 184 3.96 -1.51 6.97
CA MET A 184 2.58 -1.82 6.58
C MET A 184 1.65 -0.64 6.86
N HIS A 185 1.86 0.07 7.97
CA HIS A 185 1.13 1.30 8.27
C HIS A 185 1.54 2.46 7.36
N ALA A 186 2.83 2.54 7.00
CA ALA A 186 3.31 3.55 6.06
C ALA A 186 2.69 3.36 4.66
N GLU A 187 2.65 2.13 4.15
CA GLU A 187 1.98 1.80 2.89
C GLU A 187 0.47 2.08 2.94
N TYR A 188 -0.18 1.82 4.09
CA TYR A 188 -1.58 2.16 4.27
C TYR A 188 -1.81 3.68 4.26
N ALA A 189 -0.91 4.45 4.87
CA ALA A 189 -0.97 5.91 4.82
C ALA A 189 -0.83 6.45 3.38
N GLU A 190 0.12 5.91 2.60
CA GLU A 190 0.29 6.27 1.18
C GLU A 190 -0.96 5.91 0.35
N ALA A 191 -1.52 4.73 0.59
CA ALA A 191 -2.73 4.30 -0.10
C ALA A 191 -3.93 5.20 0.23
N LEU A 192 -4.10 5.62 1.47
CA LEU A 192 -5.13 6.59 1.87
C LEU A 192 -4.91 7.96 1.23
N ALA A 193 -3.67 8.44 1.18
CA ALA A 193 -3.33 9.71 0.54
C ALA A 193 -3.61 9.70 -0.96
N ALA A 194 -3.47 8.55 -1.64
CA ALA A 194 -3.84 8.38 -3.05
C ALA A 194 -5.36 8.53 -3.30
N PHE A 195 -6.18 8.43 -2.26
CA PHE A 195 -7.61 8.74 -2.26
C PHE A 195 -7.94 10.07 -1.58
N HIS A 196 -6.93 10.94 -1.38
CA HIS A 196 -7.08 12.24 -0.72
C HIS A 196 -7.66 12.19 0.71
N ARG A 197 -7.61 11.03 1.37
CA ARG A 197 -8.06 10.81 2.75
C ARG A 197 -6.96 11.21 3.73
N TYR A 198 -6.57 12.50 3.70
CA TYR A 198 -5.35 12.97 4.35
C TYR A 198 -5.36 12.87 5.87
N GLU A 199 -6.48 13.12 6.55
CA GLU A 199 -6.53 12.94 8.00
C GLU A 199 -6.29 11.49 8.43
N GLU A 200 -6.85 10.54 7.68
CA GLU A 200 -6.64 9.11 7.93
C GLU A 200 -5.22 8.68 7.54
N ALA A 201 -4.68 9.23 6.46
CA ALA A 201 -3.30 9.00 6.05
C ALA A 201 -2.30 9.47 7.12
N ILE A 202 -2.53 10.66 7.71
CA ILE A 202 -1.73 11.19 8.81
C ILE A 202 -1.78 10.23 10.02
N ALA A 203 -2.97 9.80 10.43
CA ALA A 203 -3.12 8.88 11.57
C ALA A 203 -2.41 7.54 11.34
N ALA A 204 -2.49 6.98 10.13
CA ALA A 204 -1.77 5.75 9.78
C ALA A 204 -0.25 5.96 9.77
N ALA A 205 0.23 7.09 9.23
CA ALA A 205 1.64 7.45 9.23
C ALA A 205 2.21 7.67 10.64
N GLU A 206 1.44 8.32 11.52
CA GLU A 206 1.82 8.49 12.92
C GLU A 206 1.92 7.13 13.63
N THR A 207 1.02 6.18 13.32
CA THR A 207 1.10 4.81 13.81
C THR A 207 2.39 4.13 13.33
N ALA A 208 2.76 4.27 12.05
CA ALA A 208 4.02 3.77 11.52
C ALA A 208 5.24 4.35 12.26
N LEU A 209 5.25 5.66 12.50
CA LEU A 209 6.35 6.36 13.16
C LEU A 209 6.45 6.05 14.66
N ALA A 210 5.37 5.65 15.30
CA ALA A 210 5.32 5.27 16.71
C ALA A 210 5.56 3.78 16.94
N ALA A 211 5.46 2.96 15.88
CA ALA A 211 5.65 1.52 16.00
C ALA A 211 7.09 1.18 16.41
N ASN A 212 7.21 0.19 17.29
CA ASN A 212 8.49 -0.29 17.80
C ASN A 212 8.57 -1.79 17.46
N PRO A 213 9.01 -2.12 16.23
CA PRO A 213 9.02 -3.52 15.80
C PRO A 213 9.98 -4.33 16.67
N PRO A 214 9.66 -5.59 16.97
CA PRO A 214 10.55 -6.44 17.73
C PRO A 214 11.88 -6.63 16.99
N GLU A 215 12.98 -6.48 17.71
CA GLU A 215 14.33 -6.67 17.15
C GLU A 215 14.56 -8.12 16.71
N THR A 216 13.87 -9.05 17.37
CA THR A 216 13.91 -10.49 17.10
C THR A 216 12.50 -10.98 16.79
N GLY A 217 12.25 -11.37 15.56
CA GLY A 217 10.96 -11.90 15.13
C GLY A 217 11.07 -12.72 13.86
N THR A 218 9.98 -13.39 13.51
CA THR A 218 9.86 -14.12 12.24
C THR A 218 9.74 -13.20 11.04
N ASP A 219 9.23 -11.97 11.26
CA ASP A 219 9.20 -10.90 10.27
C ASP A 219 10.05 -9.71 10.75
N ARG A 220 11.09 -9.39 10.00
CA ARG A 220 11.92 -8.23 10.29
C ARG A 220 11.31 -7.01 9.63
N SER A 221 11.24 -5.90 10.37
CA SER A 221 10.88 -4.62 9.79
C SER A 221 11.96 -4.16 8.80
N LEU A 222 11.51 -3.63 7.67
CA LEU A 222 12.34 -2.97 6.67
C LEU A 222 12.28 -1.44 6.78
N PHE A 223 11.66 -0.91 7.82
CA PHE A 223 11.41 0.52 7.99
C PHE A 223 12.68 1.24 8.44
N THR A 224 13.39 1.82 7.47
CA THR A 224 14.67 2.51 7.70
C THR A 224 14.49 3.92 8.24
N ALA A 225 15.59 4.50 8.74
CA ALA A 225 15.62 5.92 9.16
C ALA A 225 15.26 6.88 8.01
N GLU A 226 15.62 6.53 6.76
CA GLU A 226 15.27 7.31 5.57
C GLU A 226 13.77 7.24 5.29
N MET A 227 13.16 6.06 5.38
CA MET A 227 11.71 5.90 5.26
C MET A 227 10.97 6.69 6.34
N CYS A 228 11.45 6.67 7.59
CA CYS A 228 10.90 7.51 8.66
C CYS A 228 10.97 9.00 8.33
N ALA A 229 12.08 9.47 7.78
CA ALA A 229 12.25 10.87 7.39
C ALA A 229 11.30 11.25 6.25
N GLU A 230 11.15 10.39 5.25
CA GLU A 230 10.23 10.61 4.13
C GLU A 230 8.77 10.65 4.59
N ILE A 231 8.35 9.72 5.43
CA ILE A 231 6.98 9.72 5.98
C ILE A 231 6.71 11.00 6.79
N ARG A 232 7.65 11.46 7.63
CA ARG A 232 7.49 12.75 8.34
C ARG A 232 7.33 13.92 7.39
N ARG A 233 8.10 13.96 6.29
CA ARG A 233 7.97 14.98 5.26
C ARG A 233 6.59 14.95 4.62
N ARG A 234 6.07 13.76 4.26
CA ARG A 234 4.73 13.59 3.69
C ARG A 234 3.62 13.97 4.65
N VAL A 235 3.72 13.60 5.91
CA VAL A 235 2.78 14.03 6.95
C VAL A 235 2.70 15.57 7.01
N GLY A 236 3.83 16.27 6.93
CA GLY A 236 3.83 17.74 6.86
C GLY A 236 3.06 18.28 5.65
N ILE A 237 3.24 17.68 4.47
CA ILE A 237 2.50 18.03 3.25
C ILE A 237 1.00 17.74 3.42
N TRP A 238 0.64 16.56 3.89
CA TRP A 238 -0.76 16.17 4.10
C TRP A 238 -1.49 17.07 5.10
N HIS A 239 -0.82 17.46 6.20
CA HIS A 239 -1.36 18.46 7.12
C HIS A 239 -1.65 19.79 6.43
N HIS A 240 -0.74 20.25 5.56
CA HIS A 240 -0.93 21.49 4.83
C HIS A 240 -2.12 21.40 3.88
N ILE A 241 -2.22 20.32 3.10
CA ILE A 241 -3.33 20.08 2.16
C ILE A 241 -4.67 19.98 2.94
N ALA A 242 -4.71 19.19 4.01
CA ALA A 242 -5.92 19.02 4.82
C ALA A 242 -6.39 20.34 5.45
N ALA A 243 -5.47 21.16 5.96
CA ALA A 243 -5.78 22.46 6.52
C ALA A 243 -6.32 23.42 5.44
N ARG A 244 -5.67 23.45 4.27
CA ARG A 244 -6.10 24.28 3.13
C ARG A 244 -7.46 23.86 2.62
N ALA A 245 -7.74 22.56 2.49
CA ALA A 245 -9.03 22.04 2.04
C ALA A 245 -10.20 22.52 2.92
N LYS A 246 -9.97 22.77 4.21
CA LYS A 246 -11.01 23.26 5.16
C LYS A 246 -11.35 24.73 4.97
N VAL A 247 -10.42 25.54 4.50
CA VAL A 247 -10.62 27.00 4.35
C VAL A 247 -10.89 27.42 2.92
N LEU A 248 -10.58 26.56 1.95
CA LEU A 248 -10.79 26.81 0.52
C LEU A 248 -12.28 27.00 0.23
N ARG A 249 -12.63 28.06 -0.50
CA ARG A 249 -13.99 28.32 -0.94
C ARG A 249 -14.13 28.07 -2.44
N ILE A 250 -15.07 27.20 -2.79
CA ILE A 250 -15.33 26.78 -4.17
C ILE A 250 -16.75 27.19 -4.55
N SER A 251 -16.87 27.91 -5.65
CA SER A 251 -18.15 28.25 -6.28
C SER A 251 -18.38 27.31 -7.46
N ALA A 252 -19.58 26.74 -7.59
CA ALA A 252 -20.04 26.11 -8.83
C ALA A 252 -21.01 27.02 -9.52
N ALA A 253 -20.85 27.19 -10.82
CA ALA A 253 -21.73 28.06 -11.60
C ALA A 253 -22.15 27.42 -12.93
N VAL A 254 -23.38 27.65 -13.33
CA VAL A 254 -23.99 27.18 -14.58
C VAL A 254 -24.83 28.27 -15.16
N PHE A 255 -24.95 28.34 -16.47
CA PHE A 255 -26.04 29.07 -17.13
C PHE A 255 -27.01 28.08 -17.80
N VAL A 256 -28.32 28.37 -17.73
CA VAL A 256 -29.34 27.40 -18.09
C VAL A 256 -30.51 28.07 -18.82
N ARG A 257 -31.20 27.26 -19.63
CA ARG A 257 -32.51 27.60 -20.18
C ARG A 257 -33.28 26.29 -20.44
N ASP A 258 -34.36 26.07 -19.69
CA ASP A 258 -35.20 24.87 -19.81
C ASP A 258 -34.45 23.55 -19.65
N ASP A 259 -33.56 23.47 -18.63
CA ASP A 259 -32.66 22.34 -18.35
C ASP A 259 -33.10 21.52 -17.12
N ALA A 260 -34.40 21.51 -16.77
CA ALA A 260 -34.89 20.81 -15.56
C ALA A 260 -34.49 19.35 -15.51
N ARG A 261 -34.27 18.70 -16.63
CA ARG A 261 -33.86 17.31 -16.73
C ARG A 261 -32.47 17.06 -16.11
N ASP A 262 -31.51 17.93 -16.36
CA ASP A 262 -30.12 17.72 -16.01
C ASP A 262 -29.75 18.44 -14.71
N MET A 263 -30.56 19.43 -14.28
CA MET A 263 -30.34 20.22 -13.08
C MET A 263 -30.25 19.42 -11.79
N GLU A 264 -31.05 18.35 -11.63
CA GLU A 264 -30.96 17.53 -10.39
C GLU A 264 -29.59 16.86 -10.25
N THR A 265 -29.04 16.36 -11.36
CA THR A 265 -27.71 15.73 -11.39
C THR A 265 -26.62 16.76 -11.11
N TRP A 266 -26.67 17.93 -11.78
CA TRP A 266 -25.73 19.01 -11.59
C TRP A 266 -25.73 19.50 -10.12
N LEU A 267 -26.92 19.73 -9.55
CA LEU A 267 -27.08 20.18 -8.16
C LEU A 267 -26.56 19.17 -7.15
N ALA A 268 -26.82 17.88 -7.37
CA ALA A 268 -26.33 16.83 -6.50
C ALA A 268 -24.80 16.67 -6.58
N ASN A 269 -24.22 16.72 -7.78
CA ASN A 269 -22.77 16.61 -7.98
C ASN A 269 -22.02 17.80 -7.36
N THR A 270 -22.47 19.02 -7.64
CA THR A 270 -21.84 20.26 -7.14
C THR A 270 -22.00 20.45 -5.63
N ALA A 271 -23.07 19.90 -5.02
CA ALA A 271 -23.27 19.94 -3.57
C ALA A 271 -22.18 19.23 -2.77
N VAL A 272 -21.44 18.31 -3.39
CA VAL A 272 -20.37 17.54 -2.71
C VAL A 272 -19.15 18.40 -2.45
N TYR A 273 -18.81 19.34 -3.34
CA TYR A 273 -17.55 20.08 -3.26
C TYR A 273 -17.70 21.61 -3.18
N ALA A 274 -18.82 22.18 -3.67
CA ALA A 274 -18.99 23.62 -3.75
C ALA A 274 -19.62 24.21 -2.48
N ASP A 275 -19.08 25.33 -2.02
CA ASP A 275 -19.58 26.10 -0.89
C ASP A 275 -20.74 27.01 -1.32
N GLU A 276 -20.78 27.43 -2.59
CA GLU A 276 -21.92 28.14 -3.21
C GLU A 276 -22.20 27.59 -4.59
N ARG A 277 -23.46 27.66 -4.98
CA ARG A 277 -23.93 27.26 -6.31
C ARG A 277 -24.70 28.42 -6.93
N ILE A 278 -24.29 28.83 -8.13
CA ILE A 278 -24.84 29.95 -8.87
C ILE A 278 -25.50 29.43 -10.15
N VAL A 279 -26.74 29.78 -10.37
CA VAL A 279 -27.48 29.43 -11.58
C VAL A 279 -27.86 30.72 -12.30
N ILE A 280 -27.31 30.92 -13.49
CA ILE A 280 -27.65 32.03 -14.40
C ILE A 280 -28.81 31.54 -15.24
N ASP A 281 -30.01 32.01 -14.94
CA ASP A 281 -31.23 31.65 -15.66
C ASP A 281 -31.45 32.62 -16.84
N THR A 282 -31.40 32.07 -18.05
CA THR A 282 -31.55 32.87 -19.29
C THR A 282 -32.99 32.90 -19.79
N GLY A 283 -33.96 32.64 -18.91
CA GLY A 283 -35.39 32.74 -19.19
C GLY A 283 -36.09 31.39 -19.29
N SER A 284 -35.81 30.47 -18.36
CA SER A 284 -36.47 29.16 -18.28
C SER A 284 -37.97 29.28 -18.05
N GLN A 285 -38.73 28.41 -18.71
CA GLN A 285 -40.20 28.30 -18.61
C GLN A 285 -40.65 26.98 -17.98
N ASP A 286 -39.70 26.05 -17.72
CA ASP A 286 -39.93 24.74 -17.13
C ASP A 286 -39.62 24.76 -15.60
N GLY A 287 -39.35 23.61 -15.02
CA GLY A 287 -39.02 23.47 -13.57
C GLY A 287 -37.59 23.84 -13.16
N THR A 288 -36.70 24.24 -14.08
CA THR A 288 -35.27 24.50 -13.87
C THR A 288 -35.03 25.45 -12.69
N ARG A 289 -35.67 26.61 -12.69
CA ARG A 289 -35.53 27.62 -11.63
C ARG A 289 -35.98 27.09 -10.26
N ALA A 290 -37.14 26.45 -10.22
CA ALA A 290 -37.70 25.92 -8.99
C ALA A 290 -36.80 24.82 -8.35
N LEU A 291 -36.18 24.00 -9.19
CA LEU A 291 -35.20 22.97 -8.73
C LEU A 291 -33.97 23.64 -8.12
N ALA A 292 -33.41 24.65 -8.78
CA ALA A 292 -32.25 25.38 -8.30
C ALA A 292 -32.53 26.09 -6.95
N GLU A 293 -33.62 26.83 -6.84
CA GLU A 293 -34.03 27.52 -5.61
C GLU A 293 -34.30 26.53 -4.45
N LYS A 294 -34.99 25.41 -4.71
CA LYS A 294 -35.26 24.36 -3.75
C LYS A 294 -33.96 23.73 -3.22
N ALA A 295 -32.94 23.59 -4.05
CA ALA A 295 -31.64 23.07 -3.66
C ALA A 295 -30.76 24.11 -2.94
N GLY A 296 -31.22 25.35 -2.78
CA GLY A 296 -30.48 26.45 -2.14
C GLY A 296 -29.41 27.08 -3.04
N ALA A 297 -29.50 26.91 -4.35
CA ALA A 297 -28.65 27.64 -5.28
C ALA A 297 -29.11 29.09 -5.42
N LYS A 298 -28.18 30.02 -5.64
CA LYS A 298 -28.46 31.41 -5.94
C LYS A 298 -28.81 31.53 -7.43
N VAL A 299 -30.05 31.87 -7.74
CA VAL A 299 -30.50 32.09 -9.12
C VAL A 299 -30.34 33.56 -9.48
N VAL A 300 -29.74 33.82 -10.62
CA VAL A 300 -29.52 35.16 -11.17
C VAL A 300 -30.15 35.22 -12.56
N ASP A 301 -31.06 36.17 -12.73
CA ASP A 301 -31.71 36.40 -14.03
C ASP A 301 -30.73 37.05 -15.01
N PHE A 302 -30.66 36.50 -16.23
CA PHE A 302 -29.82 37.02 -17.30
C PHE A 302 -30.61 37.02 -18.61
N ALA A 303 -30.79 38.20 -19.19
CA ALA A 303 -31.46 38.31 -20.49
C ALA A 303 -30.58 37.72 -21.59
N TRP A 304 -31.04 36.66 -22.24
CA TRP A 304 -30.32 36.04 -23.34
C TRP A 304 -30.04 37.01 -24.48
N GLN A 305 -28.77 37.02 -24.93
CA GLN A 305 -28.27 37.98 -25.93
C GLN A 305 -27.67 37.27 -27.16
N ASP A 306 -27.99 36.01 -27.38
CA ASP A 306 -27.36 35.14 -28.39
C ASP A 306 -25.82 35.08 -28.26
N ASP A 307 -25.35 35.15 -27.00
CA ASP A 307 -23.92 35.18 -26.67
C ASP A 307 -23.63 34.29 -25.44
N PHE A 308 -23.08 33.09 -25.68
CA PHE A 308 -22.65 32.14 -24.65
C PHE A 308 -21.54 32.69 -23.76
N ALA A 309 -20.61 33.48 -24.31
CA ALA A 309 -19.55 34.08 -23.55
C ALA A 309 -20.09 35.11 -22.54
N ALA A 310 -21.10 35.89 -22.92
CA ALA A 310 -21.77 36.82 -22.03
C ALA A 310 -22.44 36.10 -20.84
N ALA A 311 -23.12 34.97 -21.10
CA ALA A 311 -23.75 34.17 -20.04
C ALA A 311 -22.71 33.54 -19.10
N ARG A 312 -21.60 32.98 -19.62
CA ARG A 312 -20.49 32.46 -18.81
C ARG A 312 -19.78 33.54 -18.01
N ASN A 313 -19.60 34.73 -18.59
CA ASN A 313 -19.04 35.87 -17.86
C ASN A 313 -19.99 36.36 -16.75
N ALA A 314 -21.30 36.29 -16.93
CA ALA A 314 -22.25 36.58 -15.87
C ALA A 314 -22.10 35.56 -14.71
N ALA A 315 -21.89 34.26 -15.02
CA ALA A 315 -21.63 33.24 -14.04
C ALA A 315 -20.33 33.51 -13.25
N ILE A 316 -19.22 33.80 -13.96
CA ILE A 316 -17.90 34.10 -13.32
C ILE A 316 -18.01 35.37 -12.46
N ASN A 317 -18.74 36.37 -12.87
CA ASN A 317 -18.91 37.61 -12.11
C ASN A 317 -19.83 37.47 -10.88
N ALA A 318 -20.63 36.41 -10.82
CA ALA A 318 -21.57 36.15 -9.73
C ALA A 318 -20.99 35.31 -8.62
N VAL A 319 -19.85 34.62 -8.83
CA VAL A 319 -19.18 33.76 -7.86
C VAL A 319 -18.34 34.55 -6.85
N SER A 320 -18.16 33.99 -5.65
CA SER A 320 -17.42 34.63 -4.58
C SER A 320 -16.30 33.75 -4.00
N GLY A 321 -16.17 32.51 -4.44
CA GLY A 321 -15.15 31.57 -3.98
C GLY A 321 -13.74 31.87 -4.51
N ASP A 322 -12.76 31.21 -3.92
CA ASP A 322 -11.36 31.24 -4.38
C ASP A 322 -11.20 30.56 -5.76
N TRP A 323 -12.07 29.58 -6.00
CA TRP A 323 -12.15 28.83 -7.25
C TRP A 323 -13.58 28.82 -7.79
N ALA A 324 -13.70 28.87 -9.11
CA ALA A 324 -14.97 28.78 -9.82
C ALA A 324 -14.97 27.54 -10.73
N ALA A 325 -15.88 26.60 -10.49
CA ALA A 325 -16.17 25.49 -11.38
C ALA A 325 -17.37 25.93 -12.26
N VAL A 326 -17.12 26.28 -13.51
CA VAL A 326 -18.16 26.66 -14.48
C VAL A 326 -18.41 25.46 -15.38
N LEU A 327 -19.53 24.77 -15.15
CA LEU A 327 -19.94 23.56 -15.85
C LEU A 327 -21.24 23.81 -16.60
N ASP A 328 -21.45 23.13 -17.71
CA ASP A 328 -22.74 23.07 -18.36
C ASP A 328 -23.69 22.14 -17.57
N ALA A 329 -25.01 22.24 -17.77
CA ALA A 329 -25.99 21.51 -16.94
C ALA A 329 -25.89 19.98 -17.06
N ASP A 330 -25.38 19.48 -18.19
CA ASP A 330 -25.16 18.10 -18.51
C ASP A 330 -23.73 17.60 -18.15
N GLU A 331 -22.89 18.46 -17.54
CA GLU A 331 -21.54 18.13 -17.10
C GLU A 331 -21.48 17.86 -15.60
N SER A 332 -20.70 16.88 -15.23
CA SER A 332 -20.46 16.54 -13.82
C SER A 332 -19.08 15.93 -13.63
N PHE A 333 -18.46 16.13 -12.47
CA PHE A 333 -17.27 15.40 -12.11
C PHE A 333 -17.62 13.94 -11.79
N PHE A 334 -16.82 13.02 -12.31
CA PHE A 334 -16.97 11.58 -12.05
C PHE A 334 -16.84 11.25 -10.55
N ASP A 335 -15.86 11.86 -9.89
CA ASP A 335 -15.67 11.78 -8.44
C ASP A 335 -15.64 13.18 -7.83
N PRO A 336 -16.81 13.76 -7.50
CA PRO A 336 -16.88 15.10 -6.96
C PRO A 336 -16.26 15.24 -5.57
N SER A 337 -16.10 14.15 -4.81
CA SER A 337 -15.48 14.16 -3.48
C SER A 337 -13.98 14.50 -3.52
N GLU A 338 -13.30 14.23 -4.64
CA GLU A 338 -11.89 14.52 -4.83
C GLU A 338 -11.59 15.98 -5.23
N VAL A 339 -12.59 16.72 -5.76
CA VAL A 339 -12.38 18.08 -6.31
C VAL A 339 -11.73 19.04 -5.32
N ARG A 340 -12.23 19.06 -4.08
CA ARG A 340 -11.70 19.96 -3.02
C ARG A 340 -10.26 19.62 -2.66
N ALA A 341 -9.93 18.34 -2.57
CA ALA A 341 -8.59 17.88 -2.28
C ALA A 341 -7.61 18.21 -3.40
N TYR A 342 -8.02 18.03 -4.65
CA TYR A 342 -7.20 18.42 -5.81
C TYR A 342 -6.89 19.92 -5.82
N LEU A 343 -7.91 20.76 -5.60
CA LEU A 343 -7.71 22.20 -5.55
C LEU A 343 -6.83 22.64 -4.37
N ALA A 344 -6.90 21.92 -3.25
CA ALA A 344 -6.04 22.19 -2.10
C ALA A 344 -4.56 21.84 -2.35
N MET A 345 -4.26 20.94 -3.30
CA MET A 345 -2.89 20.58 -3.68
C MET A 345 -2.25 21.60 -4.65
N VAL A 346 -3.03 22.43 -5.33
CA VAL A 346 -2.48 23.46 -6.22
C VAL A 346 -1.69 24.45 -5.36
N ASP A 347 -0.44 24.72 -5.73
CA ASP A 347 0.51 25.58 -5.03
C ASP A 347 1.13 24.99 -3.73
N VAL A 348 1.19 23.65 -3.59
CA VAL A 348 1.90 22.97 -2.48
C VAL A 348 3.28 22.47 -2.91
#